data_f2774a9adbda9f577194a5e3b2c2f97e
#
_entry.id   f2774a9adbda9f577194a5e3b2c2f97e
#
_cell.length_a   1.000
_cell.length_b   1.000
_cell.length_c   1.000
_cell.angle_alpha   90.00
_cell.angle_beta   90.00
_cell.angle_gamma   90.00
#
_symmetry.space_group_name_H-M   'P 1'
#
loop_
_entity.id
_entity.type
_entity.pdbx_description
1 polymer ?
#
loop_
_entity_poly.entity_id
_entity_poly.type
_entity_poly.pdbx_seq_one_letter_code
_entity_poly.pdbx_strand_id
1 'polypeptide(L)'
;PESSPLNYKSINCIHEARNGIFWIGTRNGIYRFDESKKETRQYTTAHGLPNNVVHGILEDSSGNLWLSTNQGLSCFQPNTEKFRNYADSDGLQSNQFTNNAHCRTADGQMYFGGINGITLFHPEQIVDNPYTPLVVITQLHLFNRRVFPNDDTGILKTDISGTKSITLSSKQSMFSLDFVVSNYISGNHN
;
A
#
# COMPACT_ATOMS: atom_id res chain seq x y z
N PRO A 1 15.31 -2.89 -35.33
CA PRO A 1 15.33 -2.60 -33.90
C PRO A 1 13.98 -3.03 -33.32
N GLU A 2 14.01 -4.16 -32.56
CA GLU A 2 12.84 -4.65 -31.85
C GLU A 2 12.35 -3.55 -30.93
N SER A 3 11.06 -3.27 -30.96
CA SER A 3 10.45 -2.23 -30.15
C SER A 3 10.61 -2.60 -28.67
N SER A 4 11.50 -1.92 -27.98
CA SER A 4 11.61 -2.06 -26.53
C SER A 4 10.24 -1.84 -25.87
N PRO A 5 9.80 -2.63 -24.88
CA PRO A 5 8.56 -2.40 -24.16
C PRO A 5 8.53 -1.04 -23.44
N LEU A 6 9.67 -0.35 -23.40
CA LEU A 6 9.82 1.02 -22.87
C LEU A 6 9.68 2.10 -23.94
N ASN A 7 9.51 1.74 -25.21
CA ASN A 7 9.27 2.72 -26.28
C ASN A 7 8.01 3.55 -25.98
N TYR A 8 8.12 4.87 -26.17
CA TYR A 8 7.05 5.85 -25.94
C TYR A 8 6.61 6.02 -24.46
N LYS A 9 7.41 5.55 -23.48
CA LYS A 9 7.14 5.79 -22.07
C LYS A 9 7.86 7.06 -21.59
N SER A 10 7.16 7.87 -20.80
CA SER A 10 7.80 8.99 -20.09
C SER A 10 8.55 8.43 -18.88
N ILE A 11 9.87 8.47 -18.92
CA ILE A 11 10.75 8.02 -17.84
C ILE A 11 10.98 9.19 -16.88
N ASN A 12 10.70 8.98 -15.60
CA ASN A 12 10.91 9.96 -14.54
C ASN A 12 12.23 9.73 -13.79
N CYS A 13 12.61 8.46 -13.56
CA CYS A 13 13.83 8.10 -12.85
C CYS A 13 14.32 6.72 -13.27
N ILE A 14 15.63 6.47 -13.10
CA ILE A 14 16.26 5.18 -13.34
C ILE A 14 17.15 4.89 -12.14
N HIS A 15 17.10 3.68 -11.65
CA HIS A 15 17.94 3.16 -10.57
C HIS A 15 18.55 1.83 -11.00
N GLU A 16 19.85 1.71 -10.91
CA GLU A 16 20.58 0.45 -11.06
C GLU A 16 20.73 -0.18 -9.67
N ALA A 17 20.08 -1.32 -9.47
CA ALA A 17 20.19 -2.07 -8.23
C ALA A 17 21.57 -2.77 -8.13
N ARG A 18 22.01 -3.09 -6.90
CA ARG A 18 23.31 -3.74 -6.64
C ARG A 18 23.51 -5.07 -7.39
N ASN A 19 22.43 -5.72 -7.79
CA ASN A 19 22.44 -6.96 -8.57
C ASN A 19 22.46 -6.73 -10.10
N GLY A 20 22.65 -5.49 -10.56
CA GLY A 20 22.70 -5.12 -11.99
C GLY A 20 21.34 -5.06 -12.68
N ILE A 21 20.23 -5.15 -11.93
CA ILE A 21 18.88 -4.96 -12.46
C ILE A 21 18.56 -3.46 -12.50
N PHE A 22 18.04 -3.00 -13.63
CA PHE A 22 17.56 -1.64 -13.78
C PHE A 22 16.08 -1.53 -13.38
N TRP A 23 15.78 -0.54 -12.55
CA TRP A 23 14.43 -0.17 -12.16
C TRP A 23 14.09 1.20 -12.72
N ILE A 24 13.04 1.27 -13.50
CA ILE A 24 12.68 2.44 -14.29
C ILE A 24 11.32 2.94 -13.85
N GLY A 25 11.31 4.10 -13.19
CA GLY A 25 10.09 4.78 -12.76
C GLY A 25 9.50 5.61 -13.90
N THR A 26 8.22 5.45 -14.15
CA THR A 26 7.49 6.10 -15.24
C THR A 26 6.18 6.71 -14.73
N ARG A 27 5.40 7.30 -15.64
CA ARG A 27 4.01 7.70 -15.37
C ARG A 27 3.02 6.52 -15.42
N ASN A 28 3.49 5.32 -15.75
CA ASN A 28 2.65 4.13 -15.91
C ASN A 28 3.20 2.93 -15.11
N GLY A 29 3.69 3.19 -13.91
CA GLY A 29 4.25 2.19 -13.02
C GLY A 29 5.77 2.16 -13.04
N ILE A 30 6.31 1.13 -12.41
CA ILE A 30 7.74 0.83 -12.37
C ILE A 30 8.04 -0.39 -13.25
N TYR A 31 9.15 -0.33 -13.97
CA TYR A 31 9.63 -1.43 -14.81
C TYR A 31 10.93 -2.00 -14.24
N ARG A 32 10.99 -3.31 -14.13
CA ARG A 32 12.20 -4.09 -13.92
C ARG A 32 12.77 -4.45 -15.29
N PHE A 33 14.00 -4.10 -15.54
CA PHE A 33 14.71 -4.46 -16.77
C PHE A 33 15.97 -5.25 -16.41
N ASP A 34 16.05 -6.49 -16.91
CA ASP A 34 17.21 -7.37 -16.79
C ASP A 34 17.93 -7.39 -18.13
N GLU A 35 19.04 -6.67 -18.22
CA GLU A 35 19.81 -6.56 -19.46
C GLU A 35 20.40 -7.90 -19.90
N SER A 36 20.81 -8.74 -18.95
CA SER A 36 21.42 -10.03 -19.24
C SER A 36 20.45 -11.01 -19.90
N LYS A 37 19.19 -10.96 -19.52
CA LYS A 37 18.11 -11.80 -20.04
C LYS A 37 17.27 -11.11 -21.11
N LYS A 38 17.45 -9.80 -21.29
CA LYS A 38 16.60 -8.93 -22.12
C LYS A 38 15.13 -9.00 -21.73
N GLU A 39 14.85 -9.20 -20.43
CA GLU A 39 13.52 -9.31 -19.88
C GLU A 39 13.07 -7.99 -19.27
N THR A 40 11.81 -7.65 -19.52
CA THR A 40 11.16 -6.49 -18.90
C THR A 40 9.89 -6.90 -18.23
N ARG A 41 9.71 -6.48 -16.97
CA ARG A 41 8.48 -6.71 -16.21
C ARG A 41 7.96 -5.39 -15.65
N GLN A 42 6.65 -5.18 -15.74
CA GLN A 42 5.98 -3.98 -15.27
C GLN A 42 5.21 -4.26 -14.00
N TYR A 43 5.24 -3.30 -13.06
CA TYR A 43 4.43 -3.29 -11.84
C TYR A 43 3.62 -2.00 -11.79
N THR A 44 2.34 -2.13 -11.46
CA THR A 44 1.34 -1.06 -11.47
C THR A 44 0.47 -1.13 -10.22
N THR A 45 -0.56 -0.29 -10.14
CA THR A 45 -1.57 -0.35 -9.08
C THR A 45 -2.27 -1.72 -8.99
N ALA A 46 -2.38 -2.46 -10.09
CA ALA A 46 -2.91 -3.82 -10.08
C ALA A 46 -2.04 -4.81 -9.30
N HIS A 47 -0.77 -4.48 -9.06
CA HIS A 47 0.19 -5.30 -8.31
C HIS A 47 0.41 -4.78 -6.88
N GLY A 48 -0.27 -3.68 -6.49
CA GLY A 48 -0.20 -3.10 -5.14
C GLY A 48 0.55 -1.78 -5.03
N LEU A 49 1.07 -1.21 -6.13
CA LEU A 49 1.63 0.14 -6.13
C LEU A 49 0.52 1.17 -5.81
N PRO A 50 0.74 2.19 -4.96
CA PRO A 50 -0.32 3.11 -4.56
C PRO A 50 -0.75 4.04 -5.70
N ASN A 51 0.16 4.38 -6.60
CA ASN A 51 -0.11 5.20 -7.79
C ASN A 51 0.87 4.85 -8.91
N ASN A 52 0.41 4.91 -10.17
CA ASN A 52 1.24 4.55 -11.32
C ASN A 52 2.32 5.59 -11.66
N VAL A 53 2.25 6.81 -11.13
CA VAL A 53 3.29 7.82 -11.36
C VAL A 53 4.39 7.65 -10.32
N VAL A 54 5.54 7.14 -10.75
CA VAL A 54 6.73 6.96 -9.91
C VAL A 54 7.72 8.10 -10.19
N HIS A 55 8.07 8.86 -9.15
CA HIS A 55 8.91 10.05 -9.23
C HIS A 55 10.38 9.79 -8.88
N GLY A 56 10.62 8.87 -7.95
CA GLY A 56 11.95 8.55 -7.45
C GLY A 56 12.04 7.11 -6.96
N ILE A 57 13.25 6.56 -7.02
CA ILE A 57 13.57 5.19 -6.58
C ILE A 57 14.86 5.25 -5.77
N LEU A 58 14.83 4.72 -4.54
CA LEU A 58 16.00 4.48 -3.71
C LEU A 58 16.02 3.02 -3.25
N GLU A 59 17.20 2.42 -3.18
CA GLU A 59 17.39 1.06 -2.67
C GLU A 59 17.93 1.10 -1.24
N ASP A 60 17.32 0.32 -0.33
CA ASP A 60 17.80 0.17 1.04
C ASP A 60 18.92 -0.86 1.16
N SER A 61 19.45 -1.06 2.39
CA SER A 61 20.52 -2.02 2.67
C SER A 61 20.09 -3.47 2.44
N SER A 62 18.79 -3.75 2.54
CA SER A 62 18.19 -5.08 2.34
C SER A 62 17.81 -5.37 0.88
N GLY A 63 17.99 -4.39 -0.04
CA GLY A 63 17.63 -4.52 -1.44
C GLY A 63 16.15 -4.25 -1.74
N ASN A 64 15.40 -3.68 -0.78
CA ASN A 64 14.05 -3.19 -1.07
C ASN A 64 14.12 -1.84 -1.76
N LEU A 65 13.13 -1.55 -2.60
CA LEU A 65 13.03 -0.29 -3.33
C LEU A 65 11.98 0.61 -2.71
N TRP A 66 12.40 1.84 -2.39
CA TRP A 66 11.54 2.90 -1.89
C TRP A 66 11.15 3.82 -3.04
N LEU A 67 9.87 3.86 -3.32
CA LEU A 67 9.28 4.51 -4.48
C LEU A 67 8.45 5.71 -4.04
N SER A 68 8.77 6.89 -4.53
CA SER A 68 7.92 8.07 -4.32
C SER A 68 6.91 8.21 -5.46
N THR A 69 5.65 8.49 -5.11
CA THR A 69 4.52 8.54 -6.04
C THR A 69 3.65 9.77 -5.85
N ASN A 70 2.57 9.91 -6.64
CA ASN A 70 1.53 10.90 -6.39
C ASN A 70 0.58 10.53 -5.24
N GLN A 71 0.73 9.34 -4.67
CA GLN A 71 -0.13 8.86 -3.59
C GLN A 71 0.68 8.14 -2.50
N GLY A 72 1.66 8.86 -1.96
CA GLY A 72 2.52 8.40 -0.88
C GLY A 72 3.80 7.74 -1.34
N LEU A 73 4.49 7.12 -0.38
CA LEU A 73 5.66 6.29 -0.57
C LEU A 73 5.28 4.81 -0.61
N SER A 74 6.06 4.02 -1.33
CA SER A 74 5.88 2.57 -1.36
C SER A 74 7.22 1.87 -1.20
N CYS A 75 7.31 0.93 -0.27
CA CYS A 75 8.42 -0.01 -0.16
C CYS A 75 8.07 -1.26 -0.97
N PHE A 76 8.81 -1.52 -2.02
CA PHE A 76 8.68 -2.71 -2.85
C PHE A 76 9.77 -3.71 -2.51
N GLN A 77 9.39 -4.94 -2.26
CA GLN A 77 10.29 -6.06 -1.99
C GLN A 77 10.46 -6.91 -3.26
N PRO A 78 11.56 -6.80 -4.01
CA PRO A 78 11.72 -7.50 -5.29
C PRO A 78 11.65 -9.03 -5.17
N ASN A 79 12.10 -9.59 -4.04
CA ASN A 79 12.13 -11.04 -3.82
C ASN A 79 10.75 -11.67 -3.62
N THR A 80 9.82 -10.93 -3.04
CA THR A 80 8.44 -11.40 -2.76
C THR A 80 7.42 -10.75 -3.65
N GLU A 81 7.82 -9.73 -4.41
CA GLU A 81 6.99 -8.88 -5.27
C GLU A 81 5.84 -8.19 -4.51
N LYS A 82 6.05 -7.92 -3.23
CA LYS A 82 5.06 -7.25 -2.38
C LYS A 82 5.35 -5.77 -2.24
N PHE A 83 4.27 -5.00 -2.22
CA PHE A 83 4.28 -3.57 -1.94
C PHE A 83 3.77 -3.32 -0.52
N ARG A 84 4.42 -2.38 0.17
CA ARG A 84 3.93 -1.78 1.41
C ARG A 84 3.86 -0.28 1.22
N ASN A 85 2.68 0.28 1.39
CA ASN A 85 2.39 1.67 1.09
C ASN A 85 2.29 2.50 2.37
N TYR A 86 2.74 3.76 2.28
CA TYR A 86 2.73 4.75 3.35
C TYR A 86 2.06 6.02 2.83
N ALA A 87 1.21 6.62 3.64
CA ALA A 87 0.47 7.82 3.35
C ALA A 87 0.83 8.96 4.32
N ASP A 88 0.24 10.12 4.17
CA ASP A 88 0.36 11.26 5.09
C ASP A 88 -0.06 10.90 6.53
N SER A 89 -1.04 10.01 6.70
CA SER A 89 -1.42 9.45 8.01
C SER A 89 -0.30 8.67 8.71
N ASP A 90 0.71 8.23 7.98
CA ASP A 90 1.89 7.53 8.51
C ASP A 90 3.06 8.49 8.81
N GLY A 91 2.82 9.81 8.73
CA GLY A 91 3.81 10.84 9.04
C GLY A 91 4.61 11.37 7.85
N LEU A 92 4.16 11.11 6.62
CA LEU A 92 4.76 11.74 5.45
C LEU A 92 4.42 13.24 5.41
N GLN A 93 5.30 14.03 4.76
CA GLN A 93 5.07 15.48 4.56
C GLN A 93 3.78 15.76 3.75
N SER A 94 3.40 14.84 2.87
CA SER A 94 2.22 14.84 1.99
C SER A 94 2.20 13.53 1.23
N ASN A 95 1.06 13.22 0.57
CA ASN A 95 0.97 12.11 -0.37
C ASN A 95 1.62 12.40 -1.73
N GLN A 96 1.92 13.68 -2.05
CA GLN A 96 2.47 14.06 -3.35
C GLN A 96 3.96 14.37 -3.26
N PHE A 97 4.73 13.63 -4.07
CA PHE A 97 6.16 13.77 -4.21
C PHE A 97 6.56 14.41 -5.54
N THR A 98 7.78 14.91 -5.62
CA THR A 98 8.30 15.65 -6.78
C THR A 98 9.36 14.83 -7.51
N ASN A 99 9.40 14.96 -8.85
CA ASN A 99 10.40 14.32 -9.68
C ASN A 99 11.83 14.70 -9.25
N ASN A 100 12.72 13.72 -9.22
CA ASN A 100 14.14 13.88 -8.88
C ASN A 100 14.45 14.48 -7.50
N ALA A 101 13.45 14.60 -6.63
CA ALA A 101 13.61 15.10 -5.27
C ALA A 101 13.81 13.95 -4.28
N HIS A 102 14.88 13.19 -4.47
CA HIS A 102 15.20 12.06 -3.57
C HIS A 102 16.70 11.86 -3.49
N CYS A 103 17.18 11.50 -2.31
CA CYS A 103 18.56 11.08 -2.11
C CYS A 103 18.69 10.14 -0.93
N ARG A 104 19.78 9.36 -0.89
CA ARG A 104 20.18 8.52 0.22
C ARG A 104 21.58 8.95 0.67
N THR A 105 21.73 9.12 1.97
CA THR A 105 23.02 9.44 2.59
C THR A 105 23.86 8.18 2.82
N ALA A 106 25.14 8.38 3.11
CA ALA A 106 26.07 7.28 3.33
C ALA A 106 25.73 6.42 4.55
N ASP A 107 25.09 7.01 5.57
CA ASP A 107 24.58 6.30 6.76
C ASP A 107 23.23 5.61 6.54
N GLY A 108 22.68 5.71 5.32
CA GLY A 108 21.46 5.00 4.94
C GLY A 108 20.17 5.78 5.10
N GLN A 109 20.20 7.00 5.61
CA GLN A 109 19.01 7.85 5.71
C GLN A 109 18.50 8.22 4.32
N MET A 110 17.18 8.11 4.13
CA MET A 110 16.49 8.43 2.88
C MET A 110 15.73 9.74 3.00
N TYR A 111 15.77 10.52 1.93
CA TYR A 111 15.11 11.80 1.78
C TYR A 111 14.24 11.80 0.54
N PHE A 112 12.98 12.20 0.70
CA PHE A 112 12.04 12.35 -0.41
C PHE A 112 11.34 13.69 -0.31
N GLY A 113 11.54 14.57 -1.31
CA GLY A 113 10.92 15.88 -1.41
C GLY A 113 9.54 15.82 -2.05
N GLY A 114 8.64 16.63 -1.55
CA GLY A 114 7.28 16.78 -2.06
C GLY A 114 6.76 18.20 -1.94
N ILE A 115 5.48 18.39 -2.11
CA ILE A 115 4.85 19.72 -2.18
C ILE A 115 4.83 20.47 -0.83
N ASN A 116 4.92 19.76 0.31
CA ASN A 116 4.87 20.32 1.66
C ASN A 116 6.19 20.14 2.44
N GLY A 117 7.31 19.93 1.74
CA GLY A 117 8.61 19.79 2.37
C GLY A 117 9.28 18.45 2.09
N ILE A 118 9.94 17.88 3.09
CA ILE A 118 10.77 16.68 2.95
C ILE A 118 10.32 15.63 3.96
N THR A 119 10.12 14.41 3.50
CA THR A 119 10.04 13.20 4.32
C THR A 119 11.44 12.61 4.45
N LEU A 120 11.87 12.32 5.66
CA LEU A 120 13.18 11.71 5.93
C LEU A 120 13.02 10.57 6.95
N PHE A 121 13.71 9.46 6.72
CA PHE A 121 13.66 8.30 7.61
C PHE A 121 14.84 7.35 7.36
N HIS A 122 15.11 6.48 8.33
CA HIS A 122 15.96 5.31 8.16
C HIS A 122 15.08 4.08 7.90
N PRO A 123 15.21 3.39 6.75
CA PRO A 123 14.40 2.21 6.43
C PRO A 123 14.44 1.12 7.52
N GLU A 124 15.59 0.92 8.15
CA GLU A 124 15.81 -0.07 9.19
C GLU A 124 15.06 0.25 10.50
N GLN A 125 14.64 1.50 10.70
CA GLN A 125 13.91 1.95 11.90
C GLN A 125 12.40 1.85 11.73
N ILE A 126 11.92 1.52 10.53
CA ILE A 126 10.49 1.36 10.30
C ILE A 126 10.07 -0.01 10.83
N VAL A 127 9.45 0.01 12.01
CA VAL A 127 8.96 -1.20 12.67
C VAL A 127 7.52 -1.47 12.21
N ASP A 128 7.26 -2.70 11.81
CA ASP A 128 5.89 -3.14 11.56
C ASP A 128 5.08 -3.19 12.85
N ASN A 129 3.85 -2.71 12.79
CA ASN A 129 2.91 -2.97 13.86
C ASN A 129 2.60 -4.49 13.89
N PRO A 130 3.05 -5.23 14.91
CA PRO A 130 2.81 -6.68 14.98
C PRO A 130 1.34 -7.01 15.30
N TYR A 131 0.55 -6.02 15.68
CA TYR A 131 -0.85 -6.22 16.04
C TYR A 131 -1.73 -6.23 14.80
N THR A 132 -2.25 -7.38 14.45
CA THR A 132 -3.34 -7.49 13.48
C THR A 132 -4.60 -6.91 14.11
N PRO A 133 -5.19 -5.85 13.54
CA PRO A 133 -6.39 -5.26 14.11
C PRO A 133 -7.54 -6.27 14.10
N LEU A 134 -8.23 -6.40 15.23
CA LEU A 134 -9.42 -7.24 15.33
C LEU A 134 -10.60 -6.51 14.69
N VAL A 135 -11.19 -7.13 13.68
CA VAL A 135 -12.44 -6.67 13.08
C VAL A 135 -13.60 -7.32 13.82
N VAL A 136 -14.44 -6.52 14.45
CA VAL A 136 -15.63 -6.99 15.17
C VAL A 136 -16.87 -6.48 14.45
N ILE A 137 -17.74 -7.40 14.03
CA ILE A 137 -19.05 -7.03 13.49
C ILE A 137 -19.93 -6.63 14.67
N THR A 138 -20.48 -5.42 14.63
CA THR A 138 -21.24 -4.82 15.74
C THR A 138 -22.74 -4.81 15.51
N GLN A 139 -23.19 -4.75 14.25
CA GLN A 139 -24.62 -4.72 13.93
C GLN A 139 -24.90 -5.44 12.61
N LEU A 140 -26.09 -6.05 12.55
CA LEU A 140 -26.71 -6.58 11.33
C LEU A 140 -27.98 -5.81 11.07
N HIS A 141 -28.16 -5.35 9.85
CA HIS A 141 -29.42 -4.75 9.40
C HIS A 141 -30.02 -5.57 8.26
N LEU A 142 -31.34 -5.72 8.27
CA LEU A 142 -32.12 -6.27 7.17
C LEU A 142 -33.13 -5.19 6.71
N PHE A 143 -33.11 -4.89 5.43
CA PHE A 143 -33.99 -3.84 4.86
C PHE A 143 -33.92 -2.52 5.66
N ASN A 144 -32.69 -2.11 6.04
CA ASN A 144 -32.39 -0.92 6.88
C ASN A 144 -32.95 -0.98 8.31
N ARG A 145 -33.40 -2.12 8.80
CA ARG A 145 -33.81 -2.31 10.20
C ARG A 145 -32.79 -3.16 10.93
N ARG A 146 -32.36 -2.69 12.10
CA ARG A 146 -31.44 -3.43 12.95
C ARG A 146 -32.07 -4.73 13.45
N VAL A 147 -31.32 -5.83 13.36
CA VAL A 147 -31.69 -7.15 13.86
C VAL A 147 -31.16 -7.32 15.27
N PHE A 148 -32.01 -7.70 16.21
CA PHE A 148 -31.63 -7.97 17.60
C PHE A 148 -31.63 -9.47 17.89
N PRO A 149 -30.87 -9.92 18.90
CA PRO A 149 -30.97 -11.30 19.38
C PRO A 149 -32.40 -11.66 19.78
N ASN A 150 -32.87 -12.82 19.30
CA ASN A 150 -34.20 -13.37 19.56
C ASN A 150 -35.39 -12.46 19.16
N ASP A 151 -35.19 -11.61 18.14
CA ASP A 151 -36.29 -10.86 17.55
C ASP A 151 -37.16 -11.71 16.62
N ASP A 152 -38.21 -11.10 16.06
CA ASP A 152 -39.17 -11.79 15.17
C ASP A 152 -38.53 -12.33 13.88
N THR A 153 -37.34 -11.91 13.52
CA THR A 153 -36.59 -12.43 12.37
C THR A 153 -36.03 -13.81 12.63
N GLY A 154 -35.75 -14.17 13.89
CA GLY A 154 -35.20 -15.43 14.31
C GLY A 154 -33.77 -15.71 13.82
N ILE A 155 -33.07 -14.69 13.28
CA ILE A 155 -31.76 -14.83 12.64
C ILE A 155 -30.64 -14.88 13.66
N LEU A 156 -30.69 -14.00 14.66
CA LEU A 156 -29.68 -13.95 15.72
C LEU A 156 -30.22 -14.61 16.98
N LYS A 157 -29.49 -15.60 17.48
CA LYS A 157 -29.76 -16.21 18.81
C LYS A 157 -28.99 -15.52 19.92
N THR A 158 -27.84 -14.93 19.58
CA THR A 158 -26.95 -14.20 20.48
C THR A 158 -26.50 -12.92 19.79
N ASP A 159 -25.77 -12.07 20.50
CA ASP A 159 -25.19 -10.87 19.90
C ASP A 159 -24.37 -11.20 18.65
N ILE A 160 -24.42 -10.34 17.64
CA ILE A 160 -23.76 -10.53 16.36
C ILE A 160 -22.25 -10.69 16.52
N SER A 161 -21.63 -9.99 17.45
CA SER A 161 -20.19 -10.04 17.73
C SER A 161 -19.71 -11.42 18.19
N GLY A 162 -20.58 -12.22 18.80
CA GLY A 162 -20.32 -13.60 19.22
C GLY A 162 -20.83 -14.66 18.24
N THR A 163 -21.52 -14.27 17.18
CA THR A 163 -22.14 -15.19 16.22
C THR A 163 -21.16 -15.64 15.15
N LYS A 164 -20.93 -16.95 15.03
CA LYS A 164 -19.97 -17.52 14.06
C LYS A 164 -20.51 -17.64 12.63
N SER A 165 -21.83 -17.76 12.48
CA SER A 165 -22.47 -17.92 11.18
C SER A 165 -23.90 -17.41 11.21
N ILE A 166 -24.35 -16.83 10.11
CA ILE A 166 -25.69 -16.34 9.90
C ILE A 166 -26.22 -16.96 8.62
N THR A 167 -27.46 -17.46 8.64
CA THR A 167 -28.12 -17.95 7.45
C THR A 167 -29.24 -17.02 7.08
N LEU A 168 -29.18 -16.49 5.88
CA LEU A 168 -30.22 -15.63 5.30
C LEU A 168 -30.99 -16.40 4.23
N SER A 169 -32.31 -16.22 4.18
CA SER A 169 -33.16 -16.76 3.13
C SER A 169 -33.09 -15.89 1.87
N SER A 170 -33.51 -16.42 0.73
CA SER A 170 -33.59 -15.65 -0.53
C SER A 170 -34.50 -14.42 -0.46
N LYS A 171 -35.44 -14.39 0.49
CA LYS A 171 -36.31 -13.23 0.76
C LYS A 171 -35.60 -12.10 1.53
N GLN A 172 -34.45 -12.39 2.14
CA GLN A 172 -33.62 -11.44 2.92
C GLN A 172 -32.45 -10.93 2.09
N SER A 173 -32.74 -10.46 0.89
CA SER A 173 -31.74 -10.12 -0.13
C SER A 173 -31.01 -8.79 0.12
N MET A 174 -31.55 -7.92 1.00
CA MET A 174 -30.90 -6.66 1.35
C MET A 174 -30.48 -6.70 2.81
N PHE A 175 -29.17 -6.73 3.03
CA PHE A 175 -28.59 -6.66 4.37
C PHE A 175 -27.38 -5.73 4.38
N SER A 176 -27.07 -5.18 5.55
CA SER A 176 -25.82 -4.47 5.82
C SER A 176 -25.23 -4.91 7.15
N LEU A 177 -23.90 -4.82 7.23
CA LEU A 177 -23.12 -5.14 8.43
C LEU A 177 -22.34 -3.91 8.85
N ASP A 178 -22.46 -3.51 10.11
CA ASP A 178 -21.57 -2.53 10.71
C ASP A 178 -20.44 -3.26 11.42
N PHE A 179 -19.24 -2.73 11.31
CA PHE A 179 -18.08 -3.30 11.99
C PHE A 179 -17.18 -2.22 12.58
N VAL A 180 -16.46 -2.59 13.60
CA VAL A 180 -15.43 -1.75 14.22
C VAL A 180 -14.09 -2.48 14.09
N VAL A 181 -13.07 -1.71 13.72
CA VAL A 181 -11.70 -2.19 13.69
C VAL A 181 -11.00 -1.61 14.92
N SER A 182 -10.57 -2.47 15.85
CA SER A 182 -9.79 -2.02 17.00
C SER A 182 -8.33 -1.86 16.55
N ASN A 183 -7.95 -0.62 16.24
CA ASN A 183 -6.57 -0.28 15.94
C ASN A 183 -6.01 0.53 17.10
N TYR A 184 -5.18 -0.11 17.95
CA TYR A 184 -4.50 0.53 19.07
C TYR A 184 -3.15 1.12 18.63
N ILE A 185 -3.10 1.83 17.51
CA ILE A 185 -1.96 2.67 17.23
C ILE A 185 -2.21 3.97 18.01
N SER A 186 -1.63 4.06 19.21
CA SER A 186 -1.47 5.35 19.87
C SER A 186 -0.49 6.16 19.02
N GLY A 187 -0.98 7.01 18.14
CA GLY A 187 -0.20 8.04 17.51
C GLY A 187 0.26 9.03 18.60
N ASN A 188 1.40 8.76 19.20
CA ASN A 188 2.14 9.79 19.92
C ASN A 188 2.73 10.74 18.87
N HIS A 189 1.90 11.64 18.39
CA HIS A 189 2.36 12.85 17.75
C HIS A 189 2.47 13.92 18.84
N ASN A 190 3.69 14.10 19.39
CA ASN A 190 4.14 15.33 19.99
C ASN A 190 4.92 16.13 18.94
#